data_4ddebd926e932a7ed4f5e222725fdad3
#
_entry.id   4ddebd926e932a7ed4f5e222725fdad3
#
_cell.length_a   1.000
_cell.length_b   1.000
_cell.length_c   1.000
_cell.angle_alpha   90.00
_cell.angle_beta   90.00
_cell.angle_gamma   90.00
#
_symmetry.space_group_name_H-M   'P 1'
#
loop_
_entity.id
_entity.type
_entity.pdbx_description
1 polymer ?
#
loop_
_entity_poly.entity_id
_entity_poly.type
_entity_poly.pdbx_seq_one_letter_code
_entity_poly.pdbx_strand_id
1 'polypeptide(L)'
;MIRHRAAVIGRPVSHSLSPVLHRAAYAGLGLEDWSYERRETDAESLPGLLAELAAPVQAGPAWAGLSVTMPLKQVLLAHLDVIDPLAEAVGAVNTVVAQRSGAGDALLTGFNTDVAGIVGALREAARTQTPGSSDAHLRIEQAVVLG
;
A
#
# COMPACT_ATOMS: atom_id res chain seq x y z
N MET A 1 15.19 11.17 15.77
CA MET A 1 13.83 11.17 16.35
C MET A 1 12.85 10.85 15.23
N ILE A 2 11.92 9.89 15.43
CA ILE A 2 10.94 9.52 14.39
C ILE A 2 9.94 10.66 14.20
N ARG A 3 9.75 11.08 12.94
CA ARG A 3 8.80 12.11 12.52
C ARG A 3 7.69 11.58 11.64
N HIS A 4 7.93 10.47 10.95
CA HIS A 4 6.98 9.86 10.03
C HIS A 4 6.74 8.40 10.39
N ARG A 5 5.50 7.96 10.31
CA ARG A 5 5.15 6.56 10.53
C ARG A 5 4.23 6.03 9.45
N ALA A 6 4.41 4.77 9.12
CA ALA A 6 3.53 4.01 8.26
C ALA A 6 3.34 2.60 8.85
N ALA A 7 2.33 1.89 8.39
CA ALA A 7 2.06 0.54 8.85
C ALA A 7 1.49 -0.33 7.73
N VAL A 8 1.62 -1.65 7.89
CA VAL A 8 0.76 -2.60 7.19
C VAL A 8 -0.41 -2.96 8.09
N ILE A 9 -1.62 -2.92 7.53
CA ILE A 9 -2.87 -3.25 8.21
C ILE A 9 -3.59 -4.42 7.55
N GLY A 10 -4.30 -5.20 8.36
CA GLY A 10 -5.07 -6.37 7.97
C GLY A 10 -5.19 -7.35 9.13
N ARG A 11 -5.81 -8.51 8.87
CA ARG A 11 -5.95 -9.57 9.89
C ARG A 11 -6.05 -10.95 9.25
N PRO A 12 -5.10 -11.88 9.52
CA PRO A 12 -3.88 -11.66 10.31
C PRO A 12 -2.81 -10.87 9.53
N VAL A 13 -1.98 -10.10 10.25
CA VAL A 13 -0.88 -9.32 9.66
C VAL A 13 0.50 -9.69 10.22
N SER A 14 0.53 -10.60 11.21
CA SER A 14 1.74 -11.03 11.92
C SER A 14 2.85 -11.55 10.99
N HIS A 15 2.48 -12.23 9.91
CA HIS A 15 3.41 -12.83 8.94
C HIS A 15 3.84 -11.88 7.81
N SER A 16 3.32 -10.65 7.78
CA SER A 16 3.67 -9.70 6.72
C SER A 16 5.17 -9.38 6.72
N LEU A 17 5.79 -9.44 5.55
CA LEU A 17 7.18 -9.05 5.32
C LEU A 17 7.33 -7.54 5.06
N SER A 18 6.23 -6.80 4.90
CA SER A 18 6.26 -5.37 4.60
C SER A 18 7.15 -4.55 5.55
N PRO A 19 7.15 -4.77 6.89
CA PRO A 19 8.04 -4.01 7.77
C PRO A 19 9.52 -4.25 7.52
N VAL A 20 9.91 -5.47 7.13
CA VAL A 20 11.31 -5.79 6.80
C VAL A 20 11.74 -5.05 5.53
N LEU A 21 10.90 -5.11 4.50
CA LEU A 21 11.16 -4.46 3.21
C LEU A 21 11.23 -2.94 3.34
N HIS A 22 10.23 -2.33 4.00
CA HIS A 22 10.19 -0.87 4.14
C HIS A 22 11.33 -0.34 5.02
N ARG A 23 11.67 -1.01 6.12
CA ARG A 23 12.79 -0.59 6.97
C ARG A 23 14.12 -0.69 6.24
N ALA A 24 14.33 -1.74 5.43
CA ALA A 24 15.51 -1.86 4.59
C ALA A 24 15.57 -0.75 3.53
N ALA A 25 14.44 -0.43 2.90
CA ALA A 25 14.35 0.67 1.94
C ALA A 25 14.61 2.03 2.61
N TYR A 26 14.04 2.29 3.79
CA TYR A 26 14.28 3.51 4.55
C TYR A 26 15.75 3.69 4.90
N ALA A 27 16.41 2.62 5.36
CA ALA A 27 17.85 2.65 5.64
C ALA A 27 18.68 2.95 4.37
N GLY A 28 18.35 2.30 3.25
CA GLY A 28 19.02 2.52 1.97
C GLY A 28 18.84 3.93 1.39
N LEU A 29 17.72 4.60 1.73
CA LEU A 29 17.38 5.95 1.30
C LEU A 29 17.79 7.05 2.30
N GLY A 30 18.38 6.68 3.45
CA GLY A 30 18.74 7.62 4.51
C GLY A 30 17.53 8.24 5.23
N LEU A 31 16.36 7.58 5.24
CA LEU A 31 15.13 8.02 5.89
C LEU A 31 15.12 7.56 7.36
N GLU A 32 16.04 8.09 8.17
CA GLU A 32 16.22 7.67 9.58
C GLU A 32 15.09 8.12 10.51
N ASP A 33 14.27 9.06 10.08
CA ASP A 33 13.13 9.59 10.82
C ASP A 33 11.79 8.92 10.46
N TRP A 34 11.84 7.82 9.70
CA TRP A 34 10.68 7.03 9.32
C TRP A 34 10.59 5.73 10.13
N SER A 35 9.37 5.35 10.50
CA SER A 35 9.05 4.05 11.10
C SER A 35 8.00 3.31 10.31
N TYR A 36 8.09 1.99 10.33
CA TYR A 36 7.10 1.11 9.71
C TYR A 36 6.79 -0.07 10.62
N GLU A 37 5.51 -0.31 10.88
CA GLU A 37 5.05 -1.33 11.82
C GLU A 37 3.96 -2.26 11.24
N ARG A 38 3.60 -3.32 11.97
CA ARG A 38 2.39 -4.11 11.74
C ARG A 38 1.32 -3.62 12.69
N ARG A 39 0.09 -3.47 12.20
CA ARG A 39 -1.04 -3.16 13.05
C ARG A 39 -2.22 -4.04 12.67
N GLU A 40 -2.53 -5.03 13.50
CA GLU A 40 -3.73 -5.83 13.29
C GLU A 40 -4.97 -4.95 13.33
N THR A 41 -5.74 -5.03 12.26
CA THR A 41 -6.92 -4.20 12.04
C THR A 41 -7.96 -5.03 11.30
N ASP A 42 -9.17 -5.04 11.79
CA ASP A 42 -10.34 -5.58 11.13
C ASP A 42 -11.29 -4.47 10.65
N ALA A 43 -12.40 -4.84 10.03
CA ALA A 43 -13.37 -3.87 9.49
C ALA A 43 -14.02 -3.03 10.60
N GLU A 44 -14.17 -3.56 11.82
CA GLU A 44 -14.79 -2.86 12.94
C GLU A 44 -13.88 -1.75 13.49
N SER A 45 -12.59 -2.03 13.63
CA SER A 45 -11.57 -1.09 14.14
C SER A 45 -11.05 -0.10 13.08
N LEU A 46 -11.29 -0.37 11.79
CA LEU A 46 -10.80 0.44 10.68
C LEU A 46 -11.20 1.92 10.74
N PRO A 47 -12.48 2.29 11.02
CA PRO A 47 -12.85 3.72 11.07
C PRO A 47 -12.07 4.52 12.11
N GLY A 48 -11.81 3.93 13.27
CA GLY A 48 -11.01 4.56 14.32
C GLY A 48 -9.56 4.78 13.90
N LEU A 49 -8.96 3.83 13.19
CA LEU A 49 -7.61 3.98 12.65
C LEU A 49 -7.55 5.05 11.56
N LEU A 50 -8.55 5.11 10.67
CA LEU A 50 -8.59 6.15 9.63
C LEU A 50 -8.77 7.54 10.22
N ALA A 51 -9.58 7.70 11.27
CA ALA A 51 -9.69 8.94 12.01
C ALA A 51 -8.35 9.34 12.66
N GLU A 52 -7.61 8.38 13.24
CA GLU A 52 -6.25 8.62 13.75
C GLU A 52 -5.28 9.05 12.65
N LEU A 53 -5.38 8.42 11.46
CA LEU A 53 -4.56 8.72 10.29
C LEU A 53 -4.83 10.13 9.76
N ALA A 54 -6.08 10.54 9.70
CA ALA A 54 -6.51 11.86 9.21
C ALA A 54 -6.22 12.99 10.20
N ALA A 55 -6.29 12.74 11.51
CA ALA A 55 -6.22 13.76 12.55
C ALA A 55 -5.01 14.69 12.41
N PRO A 56 -5.13 15.98 12.78
CA PRO A 56 -4.02 16.93 12.79
C PRO A 56 -2.88 16.45 13.67
N VAL A 57 -1.65 16.71 13.23
CA VAL A 57 -0.46 16.34 14.01
C VAL A 57 -0.26 17.38 15.12
N GLN A 58 -0.63 17.03 16.34
CA GLN A 58 -0.42 17.89 17.51
C GLN A 58 0.93 17.60 18.20
N ALA A 59 1.32 16.32 18.28
CA ALA A 59 2.59 15.90 18.85
C ALA A 59 2.97 14.49 18.32
N GLY A 60 4.26 14.19 18.26
CA GLY A 60 4.76 12.89 17.82
C GLY A 60 4.86 12.74 16.30
N PRO A 61 5.08 11.51 15.82
CA PRO A 61 5.25 11.24 14.40
C PRO A 61 3.94 11.32 13.65
N ALA A 62 3.96 11.98 12.47
CA ALA A 62 2.84 12.06 11.56
C ALA A 62 2.62 10.72 10.84
N TRP A 63 1.38 10.33 10.65
CA TRP A 63 1.05 9.27 9.71
C TRP A 63 1.33 9.70 8.28
N ALA A 64 2.11 8.90 7.55
CA ALA A 64 2.34 9.06 6.12
C ALA A 64 1.35 8.23 5.30
N GLY A 65 0.98 7.05 5.78
CA GLY A 65 0.04 6.17 5.10
C GLY A 65 0.05 4.74 5.62
N LEU A 66 -0.68 3.89 4.90
CA LEU A 66 -0.88 2.48 5.23
C LEU A 66 -0.70 1.60 4.01
N SER A 67 -0.03 0.46 4.16
CA SER A 67 -0.17 -0.68 3.25
C SER A 67 -1.32 -1.55 3.76
N VAL A 68 -2.13 -2.07 2.84
CA VAL A 68 -3.38 -2.74 3.20
C VAL A 68 -3.39 -4.18 2.65
N THR A 69 -3.70 -5.14 3.51
CA THR A 69 -3.93 -6.52 3.11
C THR A 69 -5.32 -7.00 3.51
N MET A 70 -5.60 -8.29 3.31
CA MET A 70 -6.89 -8.89 3.66
C MET A 70 -7.26 -8.67 5.14
N PRO A 71 -8.54 -8.48 5.46
CA PRO A 71 -9.70 -8.44 4.55
C PRO A 71 -10.07 -7.03 4.10
N LEU A 72 -9.21 -6.02 4.26
CA LEU A 72 -9.57 -4.59 4.25
C LEU A 72 -9.53 -3.93 2.87
N LYS A 73 -8.91 -4.55 1.85
CA LYS A 73 -8.68 -3.90 0.53
C LYS A 73 -9.96 -3.41 -0.16
N GLN A 74 -11.07 -4.14 -0.02
CA GLN A 74 -12.37 -3.76 -0.57
C GLN A 74 -13.15 -2.84 0.39
N VAL A 75 -13.06 -3.11 1.68
CA VAL A 75 -13.77 -2.33 2.72
C VAL A 75 -13.35 -0.86 2.69
N LEU A 76 -12.08 -0.58 2.44
CA LEU A 76 -11.53 0.79 2.39
C LEU A 76 -12.19 1.70 1.37
N LEU A 77 -12.70 1.17 0.25
CA LEU A 77 -13.33 2.00 -0.80
C LEU A 77 -14.45 2.91 -0.27
N ALA A 78 -15.17 2.48 0.76
CA ALA A 78 -16.26 3.27 1.35
C ALA A 78 -15.80 4.29 2.40
N HIS A 79 -14.51 4.33 2.72
CA HIS A 79 -13.98 5.10 3.85
C HIS A 79 -12.91 6.13 3.47
N LEU A 80 -12.58 6.26 2.19
CA LEU A 80 -11.53 7.17 1.72
C LEU A 80 -12.13 8.39 1.05
N ASP A 81 -11.41 9.51 1.13
CA ASP A 81 -11.84 10.79 0.54
C ASP A 81 -11.66 10.78 -0.98
N VAL A 82 -10.57 10.15 -1.46
CA VAL A 82 -10.24 10.05 -2.88
C VAL A 82 -9.78 8.62 -3.19
N ILE A 83 -10.22 8.10 -4.32
CA ILE A 83 -9.79 6.80 -4.83
C ILE A 83 -9.20 7.00 -6.22
N ASP A 84 -7.98 6.48 -6.40
CA ASP A 84 -7.34 6.43 -7.71
C ASP A 84 -8.19 5.64 -8.71
N PRO A 85 -8.33 6.10 -9.98
CA PRO A 85 -9.18 5.42 -10.97
C PRO A 85 -8.86 3.94 -11.19
N LEU A 86 -7.58 3.53 -11.07
CA LEU A 86 -7.21 2.11 -11.17
C LEU A 86 -7.70 1.32 -9.94
N ALA A 87 -7.56 1.87 -8.74
CA ALA A 87 -8.06 1.24 -7.52
C ALA A 87 -9.59 1.10 -7.53
N GLU A 88 -10.29 2.09 -8.06
CA GLU A 88 -11.74 2.06 -8.25
C GLU A 88 -12.15 0.98 -9.27
N ALA A 89 -11.49 0.93 -10.43
CA ALA A 89 -11.78 -0.05 -11.48
C ALA A 89 -11.52 -1.50 -11.03
N VAL A 90 -10.50 -1.71 -10.20
CA VAL A 90 -10.17 -3.03 -9.61
C VAL A 90 -11.08 -3.37 -8.43
N GLY A 91 -11.69 -2.37 -7.81
CA GLY A 91 -12.51 -2.55 -6.61
C GLY A 91 -11.69 -2.90 -5.36
N ALA A 92 -10.43 -2.47 -5.28
CA ALA A 92 -9.56 -2.78 -4.16
C ALA A 92 -8.46 -1.73 -3.97
N VAL A 93 -8.22 -1.34 -2.72
CA VAL A 93 -7.14 -0.44 -2.30
C VAL A 93 -6.09 -1.23 -1.53
N ASN A 94 -4.82 -1.16 -1.94
CA ASN A 94 -3.71 -1.78 -1.20
C ASN A 94 -2.78 -0.75 -0.53
N THR A 95 -2.95 0.53 -0.83
CA THR A 95 -2.13 1.63 -0.31
C THR A 95 -3.00 2.83 -0.01
N VAL A 96 -2.89 3.39 1.20
CA VAL A 96 -3.52 4.65 1.60
C VAL A 96 -2.43 5.66 1.89
N VAL A 97 -2.55 6.87 1.34
CA VAL A 97 -1.65 7.99 1.60
C VAL A 97 -2.40 9.08 2.34
N ALA A 98 -1.83 9.56 3.44
CA ALA A 98 -2.35 10.69 4.20
C ALA A 98 -1.71 11.98 3.69
N GLN A 99 -2.42 12.72 2.84
CA GLN A 99 -1.95 13.96 2.24
C GLN A 99 -2.32 15.16 3.12
N ARG A 100 -1.32 15.93 3.53
CA ARG A 100 -1.50 17.11 4.38
C ARG A 100 -1.12 18.37 3.62
N SER A 101 -2.03 19.33 3.57
CA SER A 101 -1.81 20.65 2.97
C SER A 101 -1.70 21.78 3.99
N GLY A 102 -1.57 21.44 5.27
CA GLY A 102 -1.50 22.42 6.37
C GLY A 102 -1.72 21.76 7.73
N ALA A 103 -2.24 22.51 8.68
CA ALA A 103 -2.45 22.06 10.07
C ALA A 103 -3.77 21.29 10.29
N GLY A 104 -4.62 21.18 9.27
CA GLY A 104 -5.90 20.47 9.34
C GLY A 104 -5.77 18.96 9.18
N ASP A 105 -6.93 18.32 9.00
CA ASP A 105 -7.02 16.90 8.72
C ASP A 105 -6.32 16.55 7.40
N ALA A 106 -5.76 15.35 7.35
CA ALA A 106 -5.20 14.83 6.11
C ALA A 106 -6.32 14.34 5.18
N LEU A 107 -6.14 14.56 3.90
CA LEU A 107 -6.91 13.89 2.85
C LEU A 107 -6.41 12.46 2.69
N LEU A 108 -7.29 11.48 2.79
CA LEU A 108 -6.94 10.06 2.66
C LEU A 108 -7.19 9.61 1.22
N THR A 109 -6.11 9.33 0.49
CA THR A 109 -6.18 8.89 -0.90
C THR A 109 -5.79 7.41 -1.01
N GLY A 110 -6.63 6.62 -1.67
CA GLY A 110 -6.42 5.18 -1.89
C GLY A 110 -5.89 4.85 -3.28
N PHE A 111 -4.92 3.93 -3.34
CA PHE A 111 -4.29 3.46 -4.57
C PHE A 111 -4.27 1.94 -4.64
N ASN A 112 -4.08 1.41 -5.86
CA ASN A 112 -3.77 0.01 -6.08
C ASN A 112 -2.47 -0.14 -6.88
N THR A 113 -1.42 -0.64 -6.21
CA THR A 113 -0.11 -0.91 -6.80
C THR A 113 0.09 -2.38 -7.17
N ASP A 114 -0.85 -3.28 -6.79
CA ASP A 114 -0.76 -4.72 -7.08
C ASP A 114 -0.79 -4.97 -8.58
N VAL A 115 -1.63 -4.25 -9.33
CA VAL A 115 -1.75 -4.40 -10.79
C VAL A 115 -0.42 -4.13 -11.48
N ALA A 116 0.22 -3.02 -11.16
CA ALA A 116 1.53 -2.67 -11.74
C ALA A 116 2.60 -3.70 -11.36
N GLY A 117 2.58 -4.21 -10.12
CA GLY A 117 3.47 -5.25 -9.64
C GLY A 117 3.31 -6.57 -10.41
N ILE A 118 2.08 -7.04 -10.58
CA ILE A 118 1.76 -8.26 -11.32
C ILE A 118 2.18 -8.13 -12.79
N VAL A 119 1.81 -7.05 -13.45
CA VAL A 119 2.17 -6.79 -14.84
C VAL A 119 3.69 -6.72 -15.02
N GLY A 120 4.39 -6.05 -14.07
CA GLY A 120 5.85 -5.98 -14.07
C GLY A 120 6.50 -7.35 -13.96
N ALA A 121 6.06 -8.17 -13.01
CA ALA A 121 6.57 -9.52 -12.80
C ALA A 121 6.34 -10.44 -14.00
N LEU A 122 5.15 -10.37 -14.64
CA LEU A 122 4.85 -11.13 -15.85
C LEU A 122 5.74 -10.72 -17.03
N ARG A 123 5.96 -9.42 -17.21
CA ARG A 123 6.87 -8.91 -18.25
C ARG A 123 8.31 -9.35 -18.03
N GLU A 124 8.78 -9.32 -16.79
CA GLU A 124 10.13 -9.78 -16.46
C GLU A 124 10.30 -11.28 -16.70
N ALA A 125 9.33 -12.10 -16.27
CA ALA A 125 9.33 -13.54 -16.53
C ALA A 125 9.36 -13.86 -18.04
N ALA A 126 8.62 -13.12 -18.86
CA ALA A 126 8.63 -13.28 -20.31
C ALA A 126 10.01 -12.95 -20.93
N ARG A 127 10.67 -11.90 -20.48
CA ARG A 127 12.01 -11.52 -20.97
C ARG A 127 13.06 -12.57 -20.65
N THR A 128 12.99 -13.20 -19.47
CA THR A 128 13.94 -14.25 -19.06
C THR A 128 13.79 -15.54 -19.86
N GLN A 129 12.58 -15.81 -20.38
CA GLN A 129 12.31 -17.00 -21.20
C GLN A 129 12.65 -16.82 -22.71
N THR A 130 12.83 -15.58 -23.17
CA THR A 130 13.16 -15.30 -24.59
C THR A 130 14.37 -14.35 -24.66
N PRO A 131 15.60 -14.81 -24.39
CA PRO A 131 16.79 -13.98 -24.49
C PRO A 131 17.00 -13.54 -25.95
N GLY A 132 17.05 -12.21 -26.17
CA GLY A 132 17.36 -11.62 -27.49
C GLY A 132 16.21 -10.95 -28.24
N SER A 133 14.98 -10.95 -27.71
CA SER A 133 13.88 -10.19 -28.29
C SER A 133 13.70 -8.85 -27.54
N SER A 134 13.98 -7.74 -28.20
CA SER A 134 13.80 -6.39 -27.64
C SER A 134 12.31 -6.00 -27.50
N ASP A 135 11.39 -6.72 -28.16
CA ASP A 135 9.95 -6.45 -28.17
C ASP A 135 9.13 -7.75 -28.00
N ALA A 136 9.39 -8.49 -26.92
CA ALA A 136 8.52 -9.61 -26.57
C ALA A 136 7.18 -9.08 -26.09
N HIS A 137 6.22 -8.93 -27.02
CA HIS A 137 4.81 -8.82 -26.66
C HIS A 137 4.40 -10.14 -26.01
N LEU A 138 4.24 -10.14 -24.69
CA LEU A 138 3.72 -11.29 -23.97
C LEU A 138 2.29 -11.55 -24.46
N ARG A 139 2.11 -12.63 -25.22
CA ARG A 139 0.81 -13.11 -25.64
C ARG A 139 0.38 -14.20 -24.68
N ILE A 140 -0.49 -13.87 -23.75
CA ILE A 140 -1.06 -14.83 -22.80
C ILE A 140 -2.33 -15.41 -23.44
N GLU A 141 -2.30 -16.67 -23.84
CA GLU A 141 -3.46 -17.36 -24.40
C GLU A 141 -4.30 -18.05 -23.32
N GLN A 142 -3.68 -18.43 -22.21
CA GLN A 142 -4.36 -19.04 -21.06
C GLN A 142 -3.70 -18.59 -19.77
N ALA A 143 -4.52 -18.35 -18.74
CA ALA A 143 -4.06 -18.07 -17.39
C ALA A 143 -4.89 -18.85 -16.37
N VAL A 144 -4.23 -19.38 -15.35
CA VAL A 144 -4.88 -20.01 -14.19
C VAL A 144 -4.55 -19.16 -12.97
N VAL A 145 -5.58 -18.71 -12.28
CA VAL A 145 -5.45 -17.99 -11.02
C VAL A 145 -5.76 -18.95 -9.89
N LEU A 146 -4.76 -19.19 -9.04
CA LEU A 146 -4.92 -20.00 -7.83
C LEU A 146 -5.21 -19.05 -6.67
N GLY A 147 -6.38 -19.19 -6.05
CA GLY A 147 -6.84 -18.42 -4.88
C GLY A 147 -6.47 -19.07 -3.57
#